data_592ac21c27f97b0d1a276a7412061114
#
_entry.id   592ac21c27f97b0d1a276a7412061114
#
_cell.length_a   1.000
_cell.length_b   1.000
_cell.length_c   1.000
_cell.angle_alpha   90.00
_cell.angle_beta   90.00
_cell.angle_gamma   90.00
#
_symmetry.space_group_name_H-M   'P 1'
#
loop_
_entity.id
_entity.type
_entity.pdbx_description
1 polymer ?
#
loop_
_entity_poly.entity_id
_entity_poly.type
_entity_poly.pdbx_seq_one_letter_code
_entity_poly.pdbx_strand_id
1 'polypeptide(L)'
;MSIISYPLSAELTFTATIEKVGDSSSTETIEKKGKISELYNAESVVAGDEYKYVAGKRYGISFMLVADLGYEETEAGKYLVKKEDGLINLASEPTVMTNAATVITLDADLDMSTKEAWVPVTEFKGILDGNGKTISGLTIEATGNDAGLFITNNGIIKDVTVKQVSGAAGAFAAINTGTIQNCVIDGGALTVNGADAKLGAITGHNQTGASMIKDCKVKGNVVLTVAGGKVNAGGLAGVNGWWSKAQIQGSSIDKEVSFVYRGNGEGAIGGLVGWNVQGTITGCYSLMTITAFTAVNAGGLVGGNEGPVTASFAAGEIVAKASGNIGGLVKNGGTLTGCYSTSVLSGTASVTICGISTGSVTANECYFMSDGVSNPGGNLPTSTKVSDAAALIDKIASMNQAIAGSGYKYVENTGTDSARVPLLIQPDE
;
A
#
# COMPACT_ATOMS: atom_id res chain seq x y z
N MET A 1 14.33 40.13 -0.42
CA MET A 1 15.30 39.20 -0.99
C MET A 1 15.19 37.94 -0.16
N SER A 2 14.39 36.95 -0.62
CA SER A 2 14.22 35.70 0.09
C SER A 2 15.44 34.85 -0.19
N ILE A 3 16.18 34.48 0.85
CA ILE A 3 17.28 33.51 0.73
C ILE A 3 16.64 32.14 0.68
N ILE A 4 16.55 31.57 -0.52
CA ILE A 4 16.19 30.17 -0.70
C ILE A 4 17.45 29.37 -0.33
N SER A 5 17.42 28.64 0.78
CA SER A 5 18.49 27.71 1.16
C SER A 5 18.31 26.41 0.41
N TYR A 6 19.10 26.17 -0.60
CA TYR A 6 19.19 24.85 -1.25
C TYR A 6 20.09 23.92 -0.42
N PRO A 7 19.81 22.63 -0.34
CA PRO A 7 20.72 21.67 0.27
C PRO A 7 22.06 21.65 -0.49
N LEU A 8 23.17 21.54 0.22
CA LEU A 8 24.53 21.52 -0.37
C LEU A 8 24.75 20.40 -1.40
N SER A 9 23.90 19.39 -1.38
CA SER A 9 23.89 18.27 -2.33
C SER A 9 23.12 18.55 -3.63
N ALA A 10 22.40 19.68 -3.74
CA ALA A 10 21.67 20.00 -4.96
C ALA A 10 22.63 20.20 -6.13
N GLU A 11 22.31 19.54 -7.25
CA GLU A 11 23.02 19.75 -8.51
C GLU A 11 22.51 21.05 -9.15
N LEU A 12 23.42 21.95 -9.46
CA LEU A 12 23.12 23.22 -10.09
C LEU A 12 23.61 23.25 -11.53
N THR A 13 22.81 23.80 -12.42
CA THR A 13 23.23 24.12 -13.77
C THR A 13 23.55 25.62 -13.84
N PHE A 14 24.78 25.96 -14.20
CA PHE A 14 25.18 27.33 -14.47
C PHE A 14 25.09 27.59 -15.98
N THR A 15 24.31 28.55 -16.38
CA THR A 15 24.27 29.02 -17.75
C THR A 15 24.80 30.46 -17.76
N ALA A 16 25.94 30.67 -18.39
CA ALA A 16 26.49 32.00 -18.59
C ALA A 16 26.33 32.40 -20.06
N THR A 17 25.72 33.55 -20.31
CA THR A 17 25.67 34.13 -21.64
C THR A 17 26.76 35.20 -21.70
N ILE A 18 27.73 35.03 -22.60
CA ILE A 18 28.84 35.92 -22.77
C ILE A 18 28.65 36.69 -24.08
N GLU A 19 28.60 38.03 -23.97
CA GLU A 19 28.59 38.89 -25.15
C GLU A 19 30.04 39.12 -25.64
N LYS A 20 30.26 38.91 -26.93
CA LYS A 20 31.59 39.12 -27.52
C LYS A 20 31.90 40.61 -27.59
N VAL A 21 33.03 41.00 -27.08
CA VAL A 21 33.45 42.42 -27.07
C VAL A 21 33.64 42.94 -28.48
N GLY A 22 32.83 43.90 -28.88
CA GLY A 22 32.88 44.56 -30.22
C GLY A 22 31.86 44.06 -31.23
N ASP A 23 31.09 43.05 -30.87
CA ASP A 23 29.97 42.59 -31.68
C ASP A 23 28.79 42.18 -30.77
N SER A 24 27.91 43.13 -30.55
CA SER A 24 26.73 42.93 -29.65
C SER A 24 25.69 41.97 -30.24
N SER A 25 25.93 41.44 -31.46
CA SER A 25 25.04 40.47 -32.09
C SER A 25 25.45 38.98 -31.88
N SER A 26 26.66 38.74 -31.32
CA SER A 26 27.13 37.39 -31.03
C SER A 26 27.19 37.11 -29.54
N THR A 27 26.26 36.30 -29.06
CA THR A 27 26.23 35.77 -27.71
C THR A 27 26.60 34.28 -27.73
N GLU A 28 27.46 33.88 -26.81
CA GLU A 28 27.74 32.45 -26.58
C GLU A 28 27.21 32.04 -25.21
N THR A 29 26.52 30.89 -25.18
CA THR A 29 25.95 30.37 -23.93
C THR A 29 26.81 29.20 -23.48
N ILE A 30 27.40 29.30 -22.30
CA ILE A 30 28.16 28.21 -21.65
C ILE A 30 27.31 27.63 -20.55
N GLU A 31 27.08 26.33 -20.63
CA GLU A 31 26.36 25.58 -19.61
C GLU A 31 27.33 24.69 -18.83
N LYS A 32 27.32 24.77 -17.49
CA LYS A 32 28.03 23.85 -16.60
C LYS A 32 27.11 23.33 -15.53
N LYS A 33 27.15 22.00 -15.28
CA LYS A 33 26.45 21.31 -14.20
C LYS A 33 27.43 20.91 -13.10
N GLY A 34 27.05 21.08 -11.84
CA GLY A 34 27.83 20.64 -10.70
C GLY A 34 27.09 20.83 -9.38
N LYS A 35 27.53 20.13 -8.34
CA LYS A 35 26.97 20.32 -6.99
C LYS A 35 27.41 21.65 -6.41
N ILE A 36 26.58 22.25 -5.55
CA ILE A 36 26.91 23.52 -4.86
C ILE A 36 28.28 23.43 -4.15
N SER A 37 28.58 22.29 -3.50
CA SER A 37 29.86 22.04 -2.84
C SER A 37 31.06 22.03 -3.77
N GLU A 38 30.88 21.59 -5.04
CA GLU A 38 31.92 21.54 -6.05
C GLU A 38 32.13 22.90 -6.70
N LEU A 39 31.06 23.68 -6.84
CA LEU A 39 31.08 25.01 -7.46
C LEU A 39 31.65 26.08 -6.54
N TYR A 40 31.48 25.91 -5.22
CA TYR A 40 32.01 26.87 -4.23
C TYR A 40 33.53 26.87 -4.10
N ASN A 41 34.20 25.76 -4.48
CA ASN A 41 35.66 25.63 -4.44
C ASN A 41 36.35 25.84 -5.81
N ALA A 42 35.59 26.25 -6.83
CA ALA A 42 36.17 26.51 -8.13
C ALA A 42 36.86 27.90 -8.16
N GLU A 43 38.14 27.97 -7.81
CA GLU A 43 38.98 29.14 -7.98
C GLU A 43 39.14 29.61 -9.43
N SER A 44 38.60 28.89 -10.39
CA SER A 44 38.61 29.29 -11.78
C SER A 44 37.49 28.63 -12.59
N VAL A 45 36.46 29.36 -12.94
CA VAL A 45 35.76 29.11 -14.19
C VAL A 45 36.66 29.64 -15.31
N VAL A 46 37.66 28.87 -15.69
CA VAL A 46 38.42 29.16 -16.88
C VAL A 46 37.61 28.63 -18.04
N ALA A 47 36.92 29.52 -18.74
CA ALA A 47 36.56 29.27 -20.13
C ALA A 47 37.85 28.89 -20.87
N GLY A 48 37.79 27.91 -21.76
CA GLY A 48 38.96 27.41 -22.49
C GLY A 48 39.78 28.56 -23.11
N ASP A 49 41.00 28.27 -23.51
CA ASP A 49 42.10 29.18 -23.93
C ASP A 49 41.75 30.24 -24.98
N GLU A 50 40.54 30.35 -25.47
CA GLU A 50 40.11 31.32 -26.51
C GLU A 50 39.59 32.66 -25.96
N TYR A 51 39.33 32.80 -24.66
CA TYR A 51 38.77 34.03 -24.10
C TYR A 51 39.82 34.84 -23.33
N LYS A 52 40.38 35.84 -23.98
CA LYS A 52 41.30 36.77 -23.33
C LYS A 52 40.55 37.92 -22.66
N TYR A 53 40.65 38.03 -21.36
CA TYR A 53 40.18 39.22 -20.64
C TYR A 53 41.04 40.40 -20.99
N VAL A 54 40.40 41.51 -21.38
CA VAL A 54 41.09 42.79 -21.65
C VAL A 54 41.13 43.60 -20.37
N ALA A 55 42.32 43.92 -19.90
CA ALA A 55 42.51 44.75 -18.71
C ALA A 55 41.78 46.10 -18.82
N GLY A 56 40.99 46.45 -17.78
CA GLY A 56 40.26 47.71 -17.73
C GLY A 56 38.82 47.67 -18.24
N LYS A 57 38.31 46.51 -18.74
CA LYS A 57 36.89 46.35 -19.07
C LYS A 57 36.14 45.60 -17.98
N ARG A 58 34.89 46.00 -17.70
CA ARG A 58 33.99 45.27 -16.81
C ARG A 58 33.17 44.31 -17.66
N TYR A 59 33.18 43.03 -17.30
CA TYR A 59 32.37 42.00 -17.90
C TYR A 59 31.22 41.69 -16.92
N GLY A 60 30.00 41.84 -17.38
CA GLY A 60 28.82 41.39 -16.61
C GLY A 60 28.57 39.91 -16.93
N ILE A 61 28.70 39.06 -15.94
CA ILE A 61 28.31 37.65 -16.07
C ILE A 61 27.02 37.50 -15.30
N SER A 62 25.95 37.13 -16.01
CA SER A 62 24.68 36.77 -15.39
C SER A 62 24.63 35.26 -15.24
N PHE A 63 24.50 34.80 -14.03
CA PHE A 63 24.32 33.37 -13.73
C PHE A 63 22.84 33.11 -13.44
N MET A 64 22.24 32.19 -14.14
CA MET A 64 20.96 31.64 -13.76
C MET A 64 21.25 30.28 -13.07
N LEU A 65 21.06 30.25 -11.76
CA LEU A 65 21.13 29.00 -11.01
C LEU A 65 19.81 28.25 -11.20
N VAL A 66 19.84 27.14 -11.90
CA VAL A 66 18.72 26.20 -11.98
C VAL A 66 19.10 25.01 -11.12
N ALA A 67 18.44 24.87 -9.97
CA ALA A 67 18.60 23.67 -9.15
C ALA A 67 17.96 22.50 -9.87
N ASP A 68 18.68 21.38 -9.99
CA ASP A 68 18.05 20.09 -10.36
C ASP A 68 17.28 19.59 -9.14
N LEU A 69 16.00 19.91 -9.10
CA LEU A 69 15.11 19.50 -8.02
C LEU A 69 14.71 18.03 -8.10
N GLY A 70 15.17 17.30 -9.15
CA GLY A 70 14.81 15.90 -9.38
C GLY A 70 13.40 15.71 -9.95
N TYR A 71 12.69 16.81 -10.22
CA TYR A 71 11.41 16.83 -10.90
C TYR A 71 11.32 18.00 -11.89
N GLU A 72 10.38 17.89 -12.82
CA GLU A 72 10.02 18.94 -13.78
C GLU A 72 8.55 19.31 -13.58
N GLU A 73 8.23 20.60 -13.49
CA GLU A 73 6.86 21.08 -13.58
C GLU A 73 6.53 21.30 -15.04
N THR A 74 5.73 20.39 -15.62
CA THR A 74 5.36 20.41 -17.05
C THR A 74 4.23 21.37 -17.35
N GLU A 75 3.33 21.52 -16.41
CA GLU A 75 2.21 22.48 -16.39
C GLU A 75 1.95 22.86 -14.94
N ALA A 76 1.27 23.96 -14.69
CA ALA A 76 0.94 24.42 -13.34
C ALA A 76 0.30 23.31 -12.50
N GLY A 77 1.00 22.88 -11.45
CA GLY A 77 0.57 21.81 -10.54
C GLY A 77 0.75 20.39 -11.10
N LYS A 78 1.43 20.19 -12.24
CA LYS A 78 1.77 18.88 -12.78
C LYS A 78 3.28 18.65 -12.76
N TYR A 79 3.71 17.69 -11.98
CA TYR A 79 5.11 17.40 -11.71
C TYR A 79 5.49 16.02 -12.24
N LEU A 80 6.61 15.96 -12.96
CA LEU A 80 7.21 14.73 -13.47
C LEU A 80 8.46 14.42 -12.66
N VAL A 81 8.40 13.40 -11.81
CA VAL A 81 9.48 13.01 -10.91
C VAL A 81 10.46 12.11 -11.63
N LYS A 82 11.73 12.54 -11.71
CA LYS A 82 12.80 11.86 -12.46
C LYS A 82 13.84 11.19 -11.56
N LYS A 83 13.91 11.61 -10.29
CA LYS A 83 14.85 11.11 -9.27
C LYS A 83 14.20 11.11 -7.89
N GLU A 84 14.82 10.41 -6.95
CA GLU A 84 14.38 10.33 -5.54
C GLU A 84 14.21 11.71 -4.90
N ASP A 85 15.20 12.59 -5.12
CA ASP A 85 15.16 13.95 -4.58
C ASP A 85 13.95 14.75 -5.07
N GLY A 86 13.43 14.42 -6.26
CA GLY A 86 12.22 15.03 -6.80
C GLY A 86 10.99 14.74 -5.96
N LEU A 87 10.80 13.50 -5.55
CA LEU A 87 9.69 13.12 -4.67
C LEU A 87 9.86 13.73 -3.28
N ILE A 88 11.09 13.71 -2.73
CA ILE A 88 11.42 14.29 -1.41
C ILE A 88 11.17 15.80 -1.40
N ASN A 89 11.62 16.51 -2.42
CA ASN A 89 11.45 17.97 -2.51
C ASN A 89 9.98 18.34 -2.62
N LEU A 90 9.19 17.65 -3.48
CA LEU A 90 7.75 17.89 -3.57
C LEU A 90 7.02 17.58 -2.26
N ALA A 91 7.42 16.51 -1.57
CA ALA A 91 6.85 16.15 -0.26
C ALA A 91 7.08 17.23 0.82
N SER A 92 8.13 18.03 0.67
CA SER A 92 8.46 19.12 1.58
C SER A 92 7.65 20.40 1.32
N GLU A 93 6.81 20.42 0.28
CA GLU A 93 6.00 21.57 -0.13
C GLU A 93 4.52 21.37 0.24
N PRO A 94 4.06 21.86 1.41
CA PRO A 94 2.67 21.63 1.86
C PRO A 94 1.62 22.14 0.87
N THR A 95 1.91 23.23 0.16
CA THR A 95 1.01 23.81 -0.85
C THR A 95 0.81 22.91 -2.05
N VAL A 96 1.82 22.11 -2.42
CA VAL A 96 1.75 21.09 -3.46
C VAL A 96 0.95 19.89 -2.95
N MET A 97 1.28 19.41 -1.77
CA MET A 97 0.66 18.21 -1.21
C MET A 97 -0.83 18.37 -0.90
N THR A 98 -1.26 19.56 -0.45
CA THR A 98 -2.65 19.82 -0.08
C THR A 98 -3.52 20.40 -1.21
N ASN A 99 -2.96 20.59 -2.40
CA ASN A 99 -3.71 21.05 -3.57
C ASN A 99 -4.32 19.85 -4.32
N ALA A 100 -5.64 19.81 -4.42
CA ALA A 100 -6.36 18.75 -5.11
C ALA A 100 -6.13 18.72 -6.66
N ALA A 101 -5.62 19.80 -7.24
CA ALA A 101 -5.26 19.85 -8.66
C ALA A 101 -3.84 19.34 -8.94
N THR A 102 -3.05 19.08 -7.89
CA THR A 102 -1.68 18.54 -8.04
C THR A 102 -1.70 17.15 -8.64
N VAL A 103 -0.85 16.95 -9.65
CA VAL A 103 -0.55 15.63 -10.23
C VAL A 103 0.95 15.39 -10.16
N ILE A 104 1.35 14.36 -9.44
CA ILE A 104 2.74 13.91 -9.34
C ILE A 104 2.84 12.59 -10.09
N THR A 105 3.58 12.58 -11.21
CA THR A 105 3.79 11.39 -12.03
C THR A 105 5.23 10.92 -11.89
N LEU A 106 5.44 9.63 -11.65
CA LEU A 106 6.78 9.05 -11.67
C LEU A 106 7.22 8.77 -13.12
N ASP A 107 8.36 9.31 -13.52
CA ASP A 107 8.97 9.08 -14.83
C ASP A 107 10.08 8.02 -14.77
N ALA A 108 10.60 7.73 -13.58
CA ALA A 108 11.63 6.74 -13.34
C ALA A 108 11.32 5.88 -12.11
N ASP A 109 11.93 4.70 -12.03
CA ASP A 109 12.01 3.94 -10.78
C ASP A 109 12.88 4.71 -9.79
N LEU A 110 12.47 4.73 -8.52
CA LEU A 110 13.14 5.45 -7.44
C LEU A 110 13.76 4.47 -6.45
N ASP A 111 15.06 4.60 -6.16
CA ASP A 111 15.75 3.81 -5.16
C ASP A 111 16.00 4.62 -3.88
N MET A 112 15.11 4.48 -2.92
CA MET A 112 15.16 5.18 -1.64
C MET A 112 16.12 4.52 -0.62
N SER A 113 16.78 3.42 -0.97
CA SER A 113 17.61 2.64 -0.03
C SER A 113 18.80 3.40 0.54
N THR A 114 19.28 4.43 -0.16
CA THR A 114 20.40 5.29 0.26
C THR A 114 19.94 6.64 0.81
N LYS A 115 18.64 6.90 0.83
CA LYS A 115 18.05 8.13 1.34
C LYS A 115 17.75 8.02 2.83
N GLU A 116 17.62 9.15 3.49
CA GLU A 116 17.12 9.21 4.87
C GLU A 116 15.71 8.63 4.96
N ALA A 117 15.29 8.23 6.16
CA ALA A 117 13.96 7.73 6.37
C ALA A 117 12.92 8.77 5.94
N TRP A 118 11.91 8.30 5.22
CA TRP A 118 10.83 9.13 4.74
C TRP A 118 10.00 9.66 5.92
N VAL A 119 9.92 10.98 6.03
CA VAL A 119 9.04 11.65 6.98
C VAL A 119 7.63 11.69 6.39
N PRO A 120 6.63 11.06 7.04
CA PRO A 120 5.28 11.03 6.51
C PRO A 120 4.69 12.42 6.25
N VAL A 121 4.20 12.65 5.04
CA VAL A 121 3.49 13.89 4.69
C VAL A 121 2.14 13.91 5.41
N THR A 122 1.82 15.00 6.09
CA THR A 122 0.61 15.07 6.95
C THR A 122 -0.68 14.84 6.17
N GLU A 123 -0.84 15.46 5.00
CA GLU A 123 -2.05 15.35 4.18
C GLU A 123 -1.70 15.39 2.69
N PHE A 124 -2.32 14.50 1.92
CA PHE A 124 -2.23 14.48 0.46
C PHE A 124 -3.61 14.56 -0.17
N LYS A 125 -3.82 15.50 -1.10
CA LYS A 125 -5.10 15.71 -1.80
C LYS A 125 -5.02 15.52 -3.31
N GLY A 126 -3.83 15.49 -3.88
CA GLY A 126 -3.59 15.40 -5.31
C GLY A 126 -3.70 13.98 -5.87
N ILE A 127 -3.06 13.76 -6.98
CA ILE A 127 -2.89 12.46 -7.63
C ILE A 127 -1.39 12.11 -7.60
N LEU A 128 -1.06 10.99 -6.96
CA LEU A 128 0.23 10.32 -7.13
C LEU A 128 0.05 9.18 -8.14
N ASP A 129 0.53 9.41 -9.36
CA ASP A 129 0.53 8.44 -10.43
C ASP A 129 1.90 7.77 -10.53
N GLY A 130 1.97 6.53 -10.12
CA GLY A 130 3.20 5.74 -10.25
C GLY A 130 3.59 5.45 -11.69
N ASN A 131 2.65 5.57 -12.66
CA ASN A 131 2.92 5.30 -14.08
C ASN A 131 3.59 3.95 -14.32
N GLY A 132 3.25 2.95 -13.50
CA GLY A 132 3.86 1.62 -13.51
C GLY A 132 5.29 1.55 -12.95
N LYS A 133 5.83 2.62 -12.37
CA LYS A 133 7.16 2.66 -11.78
C LYS A 133 7.20 2.11 -10.36
N THR A 134 8.42 1.88 -9.90
CA THR A 134 8.72 1.30 -8.59
C THR A 134 9.39 2.32 -7.67
N ILE A 135 8.98 2.34 -6.39
CA ILE A 135 9.71 2.96 -5.28
C ILE A 135 10.30 1.81 -4.45
N SER A 136 11.62 1.67 -4.42
CA SER A 136 12.30 0.58 -3.72
C SER A 136 13.07 1.07 -2.50
N GLY A 137 13.23 0.20 -1.49
CA GLY A 137 14.05 0.48 -0.29
C GLY A 137 13.50 1.60 0.60
N LEU A 138 12.19 1.86 0.54
CA LEU A 138 11.54 2.93 1.30
C LEU A 138 11.52 2.59 2.80
N THR A 139 12.24 3.37 3.60
CA THR A 139 12.12 3.33 5.06
C THR A 139 11.25 4.48 5.53
N ILE A 140 10.12 4.17 6.16
CA ILE A 140 9.17 5.17 6.66
C ILE A 140 9.46 5.42 8.13
N GLU A 141 9.65 6.69 8.50
CA GLU A 141 9.84 7.06 9.90
C GLU A 141 8.56 6.79 10.70
N ALA A 142 8.70 6.02 11.77
CA ALA A 142 7.58 5.69 12.64
C ALA A 142 7.34 6.82 13.64
N THR A 143 6.36 7.66 13.39
CA THR A 143 5.84 8.65 14.35
C THR A 143 4.61 8.09 15.08
N GLY A 144 4.83 7.15 16.01
CA GLY A 144 3.74 6.48 16.70
C GLY A 144 3.03 5.41 15.85
N ASN A 145 1.70 5.40 15.85
CA ASN A 145 0.89 4.41 15.12
C ASN A 145 0.43 4.90 13.74
N ASP A 146 0.80 6.11 13.34
CA ASP A 146 0.33 6.76 12.11
C ASP A 146 1.50 7.01 11.17
N ALA A 147 1.86 6.01 10.38
CA ALA A 147 2.95 6.09 9.42
C ALA A 147 2.54 5.53 8.04
N GLY A 148 3.11 6.13 7.00
CA GLY A 148 2.93 5.79 5.60
C GLY A 148 3.67 6.83 4.74
N LEU A 149 3.61 6.76 3.43
CA LEU A 149 4.00 7.90 2.60
C LEU A 149 3.24 9.15 3.05
N PHE A 150 1.97 8.96 3.38
CA PHE A 150 1.09 10.01 3.89
C PHE A 150 0.49 9.59 5.25
N ILE A 151 0.32 10.54 6.18
CA ILE A 151 -0.51 10.29 7.36
C ILE A 151 -1.97 10.17 6.90
N THR A 152 -2.46 11.14 6.10
CA THR A 152 -3.81 11.07 5.54
C THR A 152 -3.76 11.23 4.02
N ASN A 153 -4.30 10.24 3.30
CA ASN A 153 -4.56 10.33 1.87
C ASN A 153 -6.02 10.72 1.64
N ASN A 154 -6.25 11.93 1.15
CA ASN A 154 -7.55 12.44 0.67
C ASN A 154 -7.64 12.48 -0.87
N GLY A 155 -6.56 12.12 -1.55
CA GLY A 155 -6.40 12.14 -3.00
C GLY A 155 -6.47 10.74 -3.62
N ILE A 156 -5.73 10.58 -4.70
CA ILE A 156 -5.63 9.33 -5.45
C ILE A 156 -4.16 8.88 -5.49
N ILE A 157 -3.91 7.65 -5.09
CA ILE A 157 -2.63 6.98 -5.29
C ILE A 157 -2.87 5.82 -6.24
N LYS A 158 -2.14 5.75 -7.34
CA LYS A 158 -2.38 4.72 -8.35
C LYS A 158 -1.14 4.27 -9.09
N ASP A 159 -1.21 3.06 -9.64
CA ASP A 159 -0.27 2.50 -10.61
C ASP A 159 1.19 2.50 -10.13
N VAL A 160 1.44 2.30 -8.82
CA VAL A 160 2.78 2.30 -8.22
C VAL A 160 3.09 1.00 -7.49
N THR A 161 4.31 0.52 -7.66
CA THR A 161 4.86 -0.59 -6.87
C THR A 161 5.81 -0.06 -5.80
N VAL A 162 5.61 -0.44 -4.54
CA VAL A 162 6.58 -0.20 -3.46
C VAL A 162 7.27 -1.51 -3.12
N LYS A 163 8.60 -1.55 -3.26
CA LYS A 163 9.42 -2.74 -2.97
C LYS A 163 10.26 -2.55 -1.72
N GLN A 164 10.38 -3.63 -0.92
CA GLN A 164 11.24 -3.64 0.29
C GLN A 164 10.94 -2.47 1.23
N VAL A 165 9.66 -2.25 1.51
CA VAL A 165 9.23 -1.20 2.44
C VAL A 165 9.51 -1.60 3.89
N SER A 166 9.90 -0.63 4.71
CA SER A 166 9.99 -0.80 6.17
C SER A 166 9.34 0.37 6.89
N GLY A 167 8.67 0.10 8.01
CA GLY A 167 7.97 1.15 8.77
C GLY A 167 6.86 0.61 9.67
N ALA A 168 5.84 1.44 9.86
CA ALA A 168 4.66 1.12 10.68
C ALA A 168 3.37 1.45 9.91
N ALA A 169 2.23 1.00 10.40
CA ALA A 169 0.86 1.24 9.93
C ALA A 169 0.57 0.77 8.50
N GLY A 170 0.88 1.56 7.46
CA GLY A 170 0.63 1.21 6.07
C GLY A 170 1.65 1.85 5.13
N ALA A 171 2.01 1.20 4.02
CA ALA A 171 3.04 1.75 3.13
C ALA A 171 2.60 3.06 2.47
N PHE A 172 1.35 3.17 2.03
CA PHE A 172 0.87 4.36 1.34
C PHE A 172 0.28 5.40 2.30
N ALA A 173 -0.55 4.99 3.24
CA ALA A 173 -1.16 5.93 4.16
C ALA A 173 -1.47 5.28 5.52
N ALA A 174 -1.37 6.04 6.61
CA ALA A 174 -1.93 5.60 7.88
C ALA A 174 -3.47 5.61 7.79
N ILE A 175 -4.05 6.68 7.21
CA ILE A 175 -5.48 6.85 7.01
C ILE A 175 -5.76 7.13 5.54
N ASN A 176 -6.59 6.31 4.91
CA ASN A 176 -7.10 6.54 3.56
C ASN A 176 -8.55 7.03 3.62
N THR A 177 -8.79 8.22 3.09
CA THR A 177 -10.13 8.79 2.87
C THR A 177 -10.41 8.99 1.38
N GLY A 178 -9.39 8.82 0.53
CA GLY A 178 -9.43 8.89 -0.93
C GLY A 178 -9.38 7.51 -1.58
N THR A 179 -8.65 7.41 -2.67
CA THR A 179 -8.53 6.16 -3.45
C THR A 179 -7.08 5.68 -3.50
N ILE A 180 -6.87 4.38 -3.27
CA ILE A 180 -5.61 3.68 -3.56
C ILE A 180 -5.96 2.56 -4.53
N GLN A 181 -5.44 2.62 -5.76
CA GLN A 181 -5.82 1.67 -6.79
C GLN A 181 -4.63 1.17 -7.62
N ASN A 182 -4.71 -0.09 -8.05
CA ASN A 182 -3.70 -0.73 -8.91
C ASN A 182 -2.29 -0.60 -8.33
N CYS A 183 -2.16 -0.68 -7.00
CA CYS A 183 -0.90 -0.53 -6.29
C CYS A 183 -0.39 -1.87 -5.77
N VAL A 184 0.92 -2.03 -5.73
CA VAL A 184 1.56 -3.27 -5.31
C VAL A 184 2.56 -3.00 -4.18
N ILE A 185 2.49 -3.82 -3.13
CA ILE A 185 3.58 -3.95 -2.14
C ILE A 185 4.30 -5.26 -2.43
N ASP A 186 5.61 -5.20 -2.62
CA ASP A 186 6.45 -6.35 -3.00
C ASP A 186 7.65 -6.49 -2.06
N GLY A 187 7.49 -7.26 -1.01
CA GLY A 187 8.50 -7.46 0.04
C GLY A 187 8.60 -6.32 1.05
N GLY A 188 9.22 -6.62 2.18
CA GLY A 188 9.47 -5.65 3.24
C GLY A 188 8.87 -6.05 4.60
N ALA A 189 8.95 -5.14 5.57
CA ALA A 189 8.48 -5.39 6.94
C ALA A 189 7.77 -4.17 7.52
N LEU A 190 6.55 -4.36 7.99
CA LEU A 190 5.78 -3.34 8.69
C LEU A 190 5.47 -3.82 10.11
N THR A 191 5.78 -3.00 11.11
CA THR A 191 5.64 -3.38 12.52
C THR A 191 4.92 -2.30 13.30
N VAL A 192 3.92 -2.70 14.08
CA VAL A 192 3.27 -1.82 15.05
C VAL A 192 3.40 -2.37 16.46
N ASN A 193 3.48 -1.46 17.43
CA ASN A 193 3.52 -1.76 18.86
C ASN A 193 2.73 -0.70 19.62
N GLY A 194 1.73 -1.13 20.36
CA GLY A 194 0.93 -0.20 21.18
C GLY A 194 -0.57 -0.42 21.07
N ALA A 195 -1.30 0.27 21.95
CA ALA A 195 -2.75 0.21 21.96
C ALA A 195 -3.36 0.99 20.79
N ASP A 196 -4.46 0.46 20.27
CA ASP A 196 -5.28 1.06 19.22
C ASP A 196 -4.58 1.27 17.86
N ALA A 197 -3.39 0.68 17.67
CA ALA A 197 -2.71 0.69 16.38
C ALA A 197 -3.53 -0.05 15.31
N LYS A 198 -3.38 0.42 14.08
CA LYS A 198 -3.98 -0.20 12.90
C LYS A 198 -2.88 -0.54 11.91
N LEU A 199 -2.80 -1.79 11.48
CA LEU A 199 -1.77 -2.27 10.57
C LEU A 199 -2.39 -2.88 9.32
N GLY A 200 -1.96 -2.42 8.16
CA GLY A 200 -2.18 -3.08 6.88
C GLY A 200 -1.06 -2.71 5.92
N ALA A 201 -0.68 -3.60 5.00
CA ALA A 201 0.41 -3.29 4.09
C ALA A 201 0.11 -2.07 3.18
N ILE A 202 -1.15 -1.85 2.84
CA ILE A 202 -1.59 -0.72 2.02
C ILE A 202 -1.89 0.49 2.90
N THR A 203 -2.74 0.32 3.93
CA THR A 203 -3.15 1.41 4.83
C THR A 203 -3.51 0.88 6.21
N GLY A 204 -3.25 1.67 7.25
CA GLY A 204 -3.75 1.37 8.59
C GLY A 204 -5.29 1.41 8.64
N HIS A 205 -5.92 2.42 8.06
CA HIS A 205 -7.36 2.64 8.10
C HIS A 205 -7.94 3.16 6.78
N ASN A 206 -8.75 2.37 6.10
CA ASN A 206 -9.59 2.80 4.99
C ASN A 206 -10.91 3.35 5.55
N GLN A 207 -11.05 4.67 5.68
CA GLN A 207 -11.91 5.24 6.72
C GLN A 207 -13.32 5.67 6.28
N THR A 208 -13.46 6.37 5.17
CA THR A 208 -14.73 7.04 4.81
C THR A 208 -15.57 6.29 3.79
N GLY A 209 -16.83 6.65 3.60
CA GLY A 209 -17.70 6.05 2.56
C GLY A 209 -17.26 6.33 1.13
N ALA A 210 -16.40 7.31 0.91
CA ALA A 210 -15.77 7.59 -0.37
C ALA A 210 -14.43 6.88 -0.55
N SER A 211 -13.84 6.35 0.54
CA SER A 211 -12.54 5.70 0.48
C SER A 211 -12.60 4.34 -0.20
N MET A 212 -11.60 4.10 -1.05
CA MET A 212 -11.52 2.89 -1.85
C MET A 212 -10.09 2.34 -1.87
N ILE A 213 -9.98 1.03 -1.70
CA ILE A 213 -8.79 0.25 -2.09
C ILE A 213 -9.24 -0.68 -3.22
N LYS A 214 -8.68 -0.49 -4.40
CA LYS A 214 -9.11 -1.25 -5.59
C LYS A 214 -7.93 -1.85 -6.32
N ASP A 215 -8.06 -3.14 -6.70
CA ASP A 215 -7.09 -3.86 -7.52
C ASP A 215 -5.64 -3.78 -6.99
N CYS A 216 -5.51 -3.75 -5.65
CA CYS A 216 -4.22 -3.70 -4.97
C CYS A 216 -3.73 -5.09 -4.59
N LYS A 217 -2.41 -5.27 -4.60
CA LYS A 217 -1.79 -6.55 -4.33
C LYS A 217 -0.65 -6.43 -3.32
N VAL A 218 -0.61 -7.37 -2.36
CA VAL A 218 0.54 -7.56 -1.47
C VAL A 218 1.17 -8.89 -1.78
N LYS A 219 2.44 -8.91 -2.12
CA LYS A 219 3.18 -10.08 -2.55
C LYS A 219 4.64 -10.09 -2.10
N GLY A 220 5.35 -11.13 -2.44
CA GLY A 220 6.73 -11.33 -2.03
C GLY A 220 6.85 -11.55 -0.52
N ASN A 221 8.05 -11.49 0.01
CA ASN A 221 8.31 -11.72 1.44
C ASN A 221 7.93 -10.47 2.28
N VAL A 222 6.64 -10.12 2.33
CA VAL A 222 6.14 -9.08 3.24
C VAL A 222 5.88 -9.70 4.61
N VAL A 223 6.47 -9.10 5.65
CA VAL A 223 6.26 -9.50 7.05
C VAL A 223 5.51 -8.39 7.79
N LEU A 224 4.29 -8.70 8.22
CA LEU A 224 3.50 -7.82 9.07
C LEU A 224 3.63 -8.26 10.52
N THR A 225 3.98 -7.36 11.43
CA THR A 225 4.20 -7.70 12.84
C THR A 225 3.40 -6.82 13.77
N VAL A 226 2.61 -7.43 14.65
CA VAL A 226 2.08 -6.80 15.86
C VAL A 226 2.95 -7.23 17.03
N ALA A 227 3.76 -6.31 17.54
CA ALA A 227 4.71 -6.60 18.62
C ALA A 227 4.07 -6.52 20.02
N GLY A 228 2.93 -5.84 20.17
CA GLY A 228 2.21 -5.71 21.43
C GLY A 228 0.92 -4.90 21.30
N GLY A 229 0.13 -4.83 22.37
CA GLY A 229 -1.08 -4.01 22.46
C GLY A 229 -2.34 -4.62 21.83
N LYS A 230 -3.43 -3.85 21.90
CA LYS A 230 -4.68 -4.12 21.18
C LYS A 230 -4.58 -3.50 19.79
N VAL A 231 -4.58 -4.32 18.76
CA VAL A 231 -4.34 -3.87 17.39
C VAL A 231 -5.36 -4.50 16.44
N ASN A 232 -5.93 -3.70 15.56
CA ASN A 232 -6.67 -4.21 14.41
C ASN A 232 -5.71 -4.28 13.22
N ALA A 233 -5.50 -5.48 12.69
CA ALA A 233 -4.49 -5.66 11.67
C ALA A 233 -4.92 -6.66 10.58
N GLY A 234 -4.60 -6.33 9.34
CA GLY A 234 -4.88 -7.16 8.17
C GLY A 234 -3.82 -7.04 7.10
N GLY A 235 -3.82 -7.95 6.15
CA GLY A 235 -2.87 -7.95 5.05
C GLY A 235 -2.92 -6.69 4.19
N LEU A 236 -4.11 -6.14 3.93
CA LEU A 236 -4.31 -4.87 3.20
C LEU A 236 -4.53 -3.70 4.14
N ALA A 237 -5.50 -3.83 5.06
CA ALA A 237 -5.93 -2.75 5.92
C ALA A 237 -6.18 -3.22 7.36
N GLY A 238 -5.79 -2.42 8.35
CA GLY A 238 -6.13 -2.69 9.74
C GLY A 238 -7.63 -2.57 9.99
N VAL A 239 -8.25 -1.51 9.48
CA VAL A 239 -9.68 -1.25 9.59
C VAL A 239 -10.24 -0.81 8.24
N ASN A 240 -11.44 -1.29 7.89
CA ASN A 240 -12.20 -0.87 6.71
C ASN A 240 -13.56 -0.31 7.13
N GLY A 241 -13.78 0.98 6.89
CA GLY A 241 -14.95 1.73 7.34
C GLY A 241 -14.84 2.20 8.80
N TRP A 242 -15.59 3.22 9.12
CA TRP A 242 -15.84 3.70 10.46
C TRP A 242 -17.07 4.59 10.39
N TRP A 243 -18.23 4.03 10.71
CA TRP A 243 -19.54 4.68 10.54
C TRP A 243 -19.90 5.00 9.07
N SER A 244 -19.20 4.37 8.11
CA SER A 244 -19.39 4.63 6.68
C SER A 244 -18.93 3.44 5.83
N LYS A 245 -19.45 3.34 4.60
CA LYS A 245 -19.27 2.21 3.69
C LYS A 245 -17.97 2.31 2.86
N ALA A 246 -16.81 2.36 3.52
CA ALA A 246 -15.52 2.25 2.82
C ALA A 246 -15.44 0.95 1.99
N GLN A 247 -14.71 0.97 0.89
CA GLN A 247 -14.72 -0.12 -0.07
C GLN A 247 -13.34 -0.75 -0.26
N ILE A 248 -13.30 -2.08 -0.32
CA ILE A 248 -12.13 -2.85 -0.78
C ILE A 248 -12.62 -3.78 -1.90
N GLN A 249 -12.01 -3.68 -3.08
CA GLN A 249 -12.43 -4.40 -4.26
C GLN A 249 -11.23 -4.97 -5.03
N GLY A 250 -11.35 -6.18 -5.57
CA GLY A 250 -10.38 -6.80 -6.49
C GLY A 250 -8.98 -7.00 -5.92
N SER A 251 -8.82 -6.91 -4.61
CA SER A 251 -7.51 -6.84 -3.97
C SER A 251 -7.10 -8.16 -3.32
N SER A 252 -5.79 -8.41 -3.23
CA SER A 252 -5.30 -9.72 -2.83
C SER A 252 -4.01 -9.72 -2.04
N ILE A 253 -3.84 -10.81 -1.27
CA ILE A 253 -2.61 -11.11 -0.52
C ILE A 253 -2.07 -12.47 -0.98
N ASP A 254 -0.83 -12.51 -1.41
CA ASP A 254 -0.15 -13.73 -1.87
C ASP A 254 0.35 -14.60 -0.70
N LYS A 255 0.69 -15.84 -1.01
CA LYS A 255 1.09 -16.88 -0.03
C LYS A 255 2.45 -16.63 0.65
N GLU A 256 3.32 -15.84 0.04
CA GLU A 256 4.63 -15.48 0.59
C GLU A 256 4.53 -14.40 1.68
N VAL A 257 3.37 -13.79 1.84
CA VAL A 257 3.11 -12.78 2.88
C VAL A 257 2.86 -13.49 4.21
N SER A 258 3.48 -13.01 5.26
CA SER A 258 3.34 -13.55 6.60
C SER A 258 2.93 -12.49 7.63
N PHE A 259 2.17 -12.92 8.62
CA PHE A 259 1.71 -12.09 9.72
C PHE A 259 2.12 -12.72 11.06
N VAL A 260 2.82 -11.94 11.87
CA VAL A 260 3.26 -12.35 13.21
C VAL A 260 2.51 -11.54 14.27
N TYR A 261 1.73 -12.24 15.11
CA TYR A 261 0.94 -11.60 16.15
C TYR A 261 1.44 -11.91 17.54
N ARG A 262 1.75 -10.86 18.33
CA ARG A 262 2.15 -10.89 19.74
C ARG A 262 1.37 -9.87 20.58
N GLY A 263 0.18 -9.48 20.13
CA GLY A 263 -0.70 -8.55 20.83
C GLY A 263 -1.34 -9.14 22.10
N ASN A 264 -2.29 -8.43 22.68
CA ASN A 264 -2.94 -8.86 23.94
C ASN A 264 -4.28 -9.61 23.74
N GLY A 265 -4.65 -9.96 22.52
CA GLY A 265 -5.85 -10.75 22.19
C GLY A 265 -7.15 -9.95 22.01
N GLU A 266 -7.16 -8.67 22.31
CA GLU A 266 -8.38 -7.85 22.21
C GLU A 266 -8.62 -7.26 20.79
N GLY A 267 -7.62 -7.26 19.94
CA GLY A 267 -7.71 -6.78 18.55
C GLY A 267 -8.36 -7.80 17.62
N ALA A 268 -8.62 -7.37 16.39
CA ALA A 268 -9.11 -8.20 15.31
C ALA A 268 -8.03 -8.38 14.23
N ILE A 269 -7.75 -9.64 13.87
CA ILE A 269 -6.71 -9.99 12.91
C ILE A 269 -7.34 -10.69 11.72
N GLY A 270 -7.08 -10.20 10.52
CA GLY A 270 -7.59 -10.80 9.28
C GLY A 270 -6.52 -10.96 8.21
N GLY A 271 -6.64 -11.98 7.39
CA GLY A 271 -5.73 -12.17 6.27
C GLY A 271 -5.80 -11.02 5.26
N LEU A 272 -6.94 -10.37 5.13
CA LEU A 272 -7.13 -9.19 4.28
C LEU A 272 -7.35 -7.93 5.14
N VAL A 273 -8.32 -7.98 6.06
CA VAL A 273 -8.74 -6.82 6.88
C VAL A 273 -8.86 -7.24 8.35
N GLY A 274 -8.28 -6.43 9.25
CA GLY A 274 -8.43 -6.65 10.67
C GLY A 274 -9.87 -6.51 11.11
N TRP A 275 -10.47 -5.34 10.96
CA TRP A 275 -11.85 -5.08 11.31
C TRP A 275 -12.60 -4.34 10.19
N ASN A 276 -13.63 -4.97 9.66
CA ASN A 276 -14.53 -4.39 8.65
C ASN A 276 -15.76 -3.79 9.37
N VAL A 277 -15.72 -2.49 9.61
CA VAL A 277 -16.78 -1.75 10.33
C VAL A 277 -17.73 -1.13 9.31
N GLN A 278 -18.78 -1.85 8.91
CA GLN A 278 -19.76 -1.44 7.90
C GLN A 278 -19.20 -1.22 6.48
N GLY A 279 -17.90 -1.47 6.26
CA GLY A 279 -17.30 -1.40 4.94
C GLY A 279 -17.74 -2.56 4.05
N THR A 280 -17.52 -2.45 2.75
CA THR A 280 -17.77 -3.51 1.77
C THR A 280 -16.46 -4.14 1.30
N ILE A 281 -16.45 -5.47 1.16
CA ILE A 281 -15.32 -6.22 0.60
C ILE A 281 -15.87 -7.07 -0.54
N THR A 282 -15.36 -6.89 -1.75
CA THR A 282 -15.85 -7.60 -2.93
C THR A 282 -14.71 -8.07 -3.82
N GLY A 283 -14.73 -9.31 -4.25
CA GLY A 283 -13.76 -9.83 -5.21
C GLY A 283 -12.34 -9.97 -4.67
N CYS A 284 -12.18 -10.23 -3.37
CA CYS A 284 -10.89 -10.21 -2.70
C CYS A 284 -10.47 -11.60 -2.20
N TYR A 285 -9.16 -11.79 -2.02
CA TYR A 285 -8.69 -13.03 -1.40
C TYR A 285 -7.41 -12.85 -0.57
N SER A 286 -7.18 -13.81 0.34
CA SER A 286 -5.95 -13.90 1.12
C SER A 286 -5.41 -15.33 1.13
N LEU A 287 -4.12 -15.45 0.80
CA LEU A 287 -3.37 -16.72 0.84
C LEU A 287 -2.28 -16.69 1.92
N MET A 288 -2.20 -15.64 2.74
CA MET A 288 -1.12 -15.42 3.69
C MET A 288 -1.12 -16.40 4.86
N THR A 289 0.02 -16.53 5.52
CA THR A 289 0.17 -17.25 6.78
C THR A 289 0.06 -16.29 7.97
N ILE A 290 -0.83 -16.58 8.92
CA ILE A 290 -0.97 -15.87 10.20
C ILE A 290 -0.43 -16.76 11.32
N THR A 291 0.60 -16.31 12.05
CA THR A 291 1.12 -16.99 13.24
C THR A 291 0.90 -16.12 14.47
N ALA A 292 0.07 -16.59 15.39
CA ALA A 292 -0.22 -15.91 16.66
C ALA A 292 0.47 -16.60 17.84
N PHE A 293 1.33 -15.89 18.55
CA PHE A 293 2.06 -16.40 19.74
C PHE A 293 1.34 -16.11 21.05
N THR A 294 0.39 -15.21 21.03
CA THR A 294 -0.45 -14.81 22.16
C THR A 294 -1.92 -15.08 21.84
N ALA A 295 -2.82 -14.82 22.79
CA ALA A 295 -4.24 -14.96 22.55
C ALA A 295 -4.69 -14.14 21.32
N VAL A 296 -5.50 -14.74 20.44
CA VAL A 296 -5.86 -14.15 19.16
C VAL A 296 -7.34 -14.34 18.82
N ASN A 297 -7.89 -13.32 18.15
CA ASN A 297 -9.16 -13.42 17.42
C ASN A 297 -8.84 -13.18 15.94
N ALA A 298 -8.93 -14.22 15.12
CA ALA A 298 -8.48 -14.15 13.74
C ALA A 298 -9.50 -14.74 12.75
N GLY A 299 -9.53 -14.17 11.56
CA GLY A 299 -10.22 -14.72 10.39
C GLY A 299 -9.26 -14.85 9.21
N GLY A 300 -9.41 -15.89 8.41
CA GLY A 300 -8.58 -16.09 7.22
C GLY A 300 -8.68 -14.94 6.21
N LEU A 301 -9.83 -14.26 6.18
CA LEU A 301 -10.05 -13.06 5.39
C LEU A 301 -10.25 -11.83 6.28
N VAL A 302 -11.18 -11.87 7.24
CA VAL A 302 -11.53 -10.71 8.09
C VAL A 302 -11.58 -11.12 9.57
N GLY A 303 -10.88 -10.37 10.42
CA GLY A 303 -10.89 -10.60 11.87
C GLY A 303 -12.24 -10.33 12.49
N GLY A 304 -12.69 -9.08 12.52
CA GLY A 304 -14.04 -8.68 12.93
C GLY A 304 -14.84 -8.17 11.74
N ASN A 305 -16.05 -8.66 11.51
CA ASN A 305 -16.83 -8.27 10.35
C ASN A 305 -18.23 -7.78 10.73
N GLU A 306 -18.57 -6.58 10.33
CA GLU A 306 -19.89 -5.97 10.51
C GLU A 306 -20.54 -5.56 9.18
N GLY A 307 -19.79 -5.67 8.08
CA GLY A 307 -20.24 -5.32 6.74
C GLY A 307 -20.39 -6.53 5.81
N PRO A 308 -20.82 -6.30 4.56
CA PRO A 308 -20.92 -7.34 3.55
C PRO A 308 -19.54 -7.74 2.99
N VAL A 309 -19.36 -9.05 2.82
CA VAL A 309 -18.23 -9.67 2.10
C VAL A 309 -18.80 -10.52 0.98
N THR A 310 -18.46 -10.23 -0.25
CA THR A 310 -19.02 -10.87 -1.43
C THR A 310 -17.90 -11.38 -2.35
N ALA A 311 -18.10 -12.53 -2.97
CA ALA A 311 -17.18 -13.08 -3.98
C ALA A 311 -15.73 -13.13 -3.50
N SER A 312 -15.49 -13.58 -2.28
CA SER A 312 -14.16 -13.49 -1.66
C SER A 312 -13.77 -14.81 -1.00
N PHE A 313 -12.46 -15.06 -0.88
CA PHE A 313 -12.02 -16.30 -0.28
C PHE A 313 -10.74 -16.20 0.54
N ALA A 314 -10.52 -17.19 1.41
CA ALA A 314 -9.29 -17.38 2.14
C ALA A 314 -8.75 -18.81 1.88
N ALA A 315 -7.45 -18.89 1.57
CA ALA A 315 -6.76 -20.15 1.33
C ALA A 315 -5.33 -20.15 1.90
N GLY A 316 -5.13 -19.43 2.99
CA GLY A 316 -3.88 -19.34 3.71
C GLY A 316 -3.78 -20.31 4.89
N GLU A 317 -2.94 -19.97 5.85
CA GLU A 317 -2.75 -20.75 7.07
C GLU A 317 -2.93 -19.87 8.32
N ILE A 318 -3.61 -20.37 9.35
CA ILE A 318 -3.68 -19.72 10.66
C ILE A 318 -3.18 -20.68 11.72
N VAL A 319 -2.09 -20.30 12.41
CA VAL A 319 -1.48 -21.06 13.51
C VAL A 319 -1.61 -20.26 14.81
N ALA A 320 -2.50 -20.68 15.70
CA ALA A 320 -2.69 -20.06 17.01
C ALA A 320 -1.96 -20.88 18.10
N LYS A 321 -0.87 -20.34 18.62
CA LYS A 321 -0.02 -21.00 19.64
C LYS A 321 -0.48 -20.76 21.08
N ALA A 322 -1.53 -19.95 21.28
CA ALA A 322 -2.16 -19.68 22.56
C ALA A 322 -3.68 -19.85 22.45
N SER A 323 -4.45 -19.31 23.40
CA SER A 323 -5.91 -19.32 23.37
C SER A 323 -6.48 -18.41 22.27
N GLY A 324 -7.73 -18.59 21.87
CA GLY A 324 -8.41 -17.68 20.95
C GLY A 324 -9.54 -18.28 20.14
N ASN A 325 -9.98 -17.52 19.15
CA ASN A 325 -11.01 -17.92 18.22
C ASN A 325 -10.52 -17.67 16.79
N ILE A 326 -10.50 -18.70 15.96
CA ILE A 326 -10.11 -18.59 14.55
C ILE A 326 -11.21 -19.12 13.64
N GLY A 327 -11.55 -18.31 12.64
CA GLY A 327 -12.50 -18.66 11.59
C GLY A 327 -11.81 -18.72 10.23
N GLY A 328 -12.17 -19.68 9.40
CA GLY A 328 -11.57 -19.86 8.09
C GLY A 328 -11.78 -18.66 7.16
N LEU A 329 -12.93 -17.97 7.25
CA LEU A 329 -13.19 -16.71 6.54
C LEU A 329 -13.17 -15.54 7.50
N VAL A 330 -14.06 -15.54 8.49
CA VAL A 330 -14.19 -14.43 9.43
C VAL A 330 -14.18 -14.96 10.86
N LYS A 331 -13.70 -14.15 11.82
CA LYS A 331 -13.85 -14.54 13.23
C LYS A 331 -15.30 -14.42 13.67
N ASN A 332 -16.00 -13.35 13.31
CA ASN A 332 -17.43 -13.15 13.66
C ASN A 332 -18.10 -12.08 12.79
N GLY A 333 -19.42 -12.11 12.76
CA GLY A 333 -20.31 -11.04 12.29
C GLY A 333 -20.47 -10.90 10.78
N GLY A 334 -21.35 -9.99 10.41
CA GLY A 334 -21.59 -9.53 9.05
C GLY A 334 -22.36 -10.50 8.13
N THR A 335 -22.36 -10.16 6.86
CA THR A 335 -22.99 -10.95 5.79
C THR A 335 -21.92 -11.44 4.82
N LEU A 336 -21.97 -12.73 4.51
CA LEU A 336 -21.08 -13.38 3.53
C LEU A 336 -21.92 -13.89 2.37
N THR A 337 -21.51 -13.62 1.14
CA THR A 337 -22.22 -14.10 -0.07
C THR A 337 -21.24 -14.67 -1.08
N GLY A 338 -21.41 -15.93 -1.46
CA GLY A 338 -20.56 -16.62 -2.43
C GLY A 338 -19.10 -16.62 -2.02
N CYS A 339 -18.82 -16.91 -0.76
CA CYS A 339 -17.45 -16.93 -0.23
C CYS A 339 -17.02 -18.36 0.10
N TYR A 340 -15.71 -18.62 0.06
CA TYR A 340 -15.22 -19.91 0.53
C TYR A 340 -13.90 -19.81 1.32
N SER A 341 -13.65 -20.86 2.12
CA SER A 341 -12.35 -21.03 2.81
C SER A 341 -11.79 -22.43 2.57
N THR A 342 -10.54 -22.47 2.17
CA THR A 342 -9.70 -23.68 2.18
C THR A 342 -8.49 -23.50 3.10
N SER A 343 -8.57 -22.55 4.02
CA SER A 343 -7.48 -22.23 4.96
C SER A 343 -7.15 -23.43 5.86
N VAL A 344 -5.87 -23.64 6.06
CA VAL A 344 -5.35 -24.59 7.06
C VAL A 344 -5.41 -23.91 8.43
N LEU A 345 -6.17 -24.49 9.36
CA LEU A 345 -6.43 -23.92 10.66
C LEU A 345 -5.86 -24.84 11.73
N SER A 346 -4.96 -24.33 12.57
CA SER A 346 -4.36 -25.08 13.66
C SER A 346 -4.25 -24.26 14.95
N GLY A 347 -4.35 -24.93 16.09
CA GLY A 347 -4.27 -24.26 17.38
C GLY A 347 -4.09 -25.23 18.54
N THR A 348 -3.80 -24.68 19.71
CA THR A 348 -3.79 -25.43 20.97
C THR A 348 -5.21 -25.87 21.36
N ALA A 349 -5.36 -26.74 22.36
CA ALA A 349 -6.65 -27.17 22.89
C ALA A 349 -7.55 -26.02 23.41
N SER A 350 -6.96 -24.86 23.67
CA SER A 350 -7.68 -23.66 24.12
C SER A 350 -8.15 -22.74 22.96
N VAL A 351 -8.01 -23.18 21.72
CA VAL A 351 -8.43 -22.41 20.52
C VAL A 351 -9.75 -22.97 20.00
N THR A 352 -10.75 -22.11 19.85
CA THR A 352 -11.97 -22.43 19.10
C THR A 352 -11.71 -22.25 17.62
N ILE A 353 -11.89 -23.30 16.83
CA ILE A 353 -11.61 -23.34 15.39
C ILE A 353 -12.92 -23.60 14.64
N CYS A 354 -13.25 -22.77 13.67
CA CYS A 354 -14.43 -22.91 12.82
C CYS A 354 -14.09 -22.72 11.32
N GLY A 355 -14.70 -23.48 10.46
CA GLY A 355 -14.42 -23.44 9.02
C GLY A 355 -14.77 -22.11 8.36
N ILE A 356 -15.83 -21.43 8.81
CA ILE A 356 -16.22 -20.10 8.32
C ILE A 356 -16.10 -19.06 9.42
N SER A 357 -16.83 -19.23 10.53
CA SER A 357 -16.88 -18.24 11.60
C SER A 357 -17.06 -18.88 12.97
N THR A 358 -16.44 -18.30 14.00
CA THR A 358 -16.67 -18.67 15.40
C THR A 358 -17.87 -17.99 16.03
N GLY A 359 -18.42 -16.98 15.39
CA GLY A 359 -19.58 -16.21 15.87
C GLY A 359 -20.74 -16.21 14.88
N SER A 360 -21.79 -15.47 15.20
CA SER A 360 -22.96 -15.34 14.36
C SER A 360 -22.62 -14.60 13.06
N VAL A 361 -22.91 -15.21 11.91
CA VAL A 361 -22.81 -14.57 10.60
C VAL A 361 -24.07 -14.93 9.80
N THR A 362 -24.43 -14.10 8.82
CA THR A 362 -25.38 -14.44 7.78
C THR A 362 -24.60 -14.88 6.55
N ALA A 363 -24.72 -16.14 6.13
CA ALA A 363 -23.98 -16.68 5.00
C ALA A 363 -24.94 -17.21 3.94
N ASN A 364 -24.68 -16.86 2.68
CA ASN A 364 -25.39 -17.31 1.51
C ASN A 364 -24.41 -17.90 0.49
N GLU A 365 -24.59 -19.18 0.12
CA GLU A 365 -23.71 -19.92 -0.79
C GLU A 365 -22.23 -19.82 -0.39
N CYS A 366 -21.96 -20.07 0.89
CA CYS A 366 -20.62 -20.06 1.46
C CYS A 366 -20.16 -21.46 1.83
N TYR A 367 -18.90 -21.78 1.54
CA TYR A 367 -18.36 -23.13 1.70
C TYR A 367 -17.01 -23.13 2.41
N PHE A 368 -16.67 -24.25 3.03
CA PHE A 368 -15.33 -24.44 3.59
C PHE A 368 -14.83 -25.88 3.43
N MET A 369 -13.54 -26.01 3.29
CA MET A 369 -12.82 -27.27 3.23
C MET A 369 -11.70 -27.22 4.26
N SER A 370 -11.88 -27.94 5.38
CA SER A 370 -10.85 -27.99 6.42
C SER A 370 -10.96 -29.32 7.15
N ASP A 371 -9.89 -30.10 7.15
CA ASP A 371 -9.84 -31.37 7.84
C ASP A 371 -9.90 -31.18 9.37
N GLY A 372 -10.71 -32.00 10.03
CA GLY A 372 -10.82 -31.97 11.49
C GLY A 372 -11.56 -30.76 12.08
N VAL A 373 -12.04 -29.84 11.26
CA VAL A 373 -12.75 -28.64 11.69
C VAL A 373 -14.25 -28.84 11.55
N SER A 374 -14.99 -28.58 12.61
CA SER A 374 -16.45 -28.42 12.59
C SER A 374 -16.83 -26.95 12.61
N ASN A 375 -18.05 -26.64 12.24
CA ASN A 375 -18.61 -25.30 12.38
C ASN A 375 -19.65 -25.31 13.52
N PRO A 376 -19.23 -25.33 14.80
CA PRO A 376 -20.13 -25.55 15.94
C PRO A 376 -20.99 -24.35 16.29
N GLY A 377 -20.71 -23.18 15.73
CA GLY A 377 -21.33 -21.93 16.14
C GLY A 377 -22.41 -21.43 15.22
N GLY A 378 -23.67 -21.61 15.61
CA GLY A 378 -24.78 -20.84 15.09
C GLY A 378 -25.42 -21.34 13.79
N ASN A 379 -26.65 -20.95 13.60
CA ASN A 379 -27.43 -21.14 12.38
C ASN A 379 -26.70 -20.51 11.18
N LEU A 380 -25.91 -21.33 10.48
CA LEU A 380 -25.41 -21.02 9.15
C LEU A 380 -26.27 -21.79 8.14
N PRO A 381 -27.42 -21.27 7.76
CA PRO A 381 -28.41 -22.06 7.01
C PRO A 381 -27.92 -22.48 5.61
N THR A 382 -26.85 -21.83 5.11
CA THR A 382 -26.34 -22.06 3.75
C THR A 382 -24.81 -22.26 3.70
N SER A 383 -24.10 -22.36 4.83
CA SER A 383 -22.69 -22.72 4.81
C SER A 383 -22.51 -24.22 4.92
N THR A 384 -21.85 -24.81 3.95
CA THR A 384 -21.69 -26.27 3.87
C THR A 384 -20.21 -26.63 3.88
N LYS A 385 -19.84 -27.60 4.76
CA LYS A 385 -18.54 -28.26 4.66
C LYS A 385 -18.53 -29.11 3.39
N VAL A 386 -17.48 -28.94 2.58
CA VAL A 386 -17.22 -29.80 1.42
C VAL A 386 -16.05 -30.74 1.72
N SER A 387 -16.06 -31.89 1.12
CA SER A 387 -15.09 -32.97 1.41
C SER A 387 -13.71 -32.68 0.85
N ASP A 388 -13.66 -32.06 -0.31
CA ASP A 388 -12.43 -31.85 -1.09
C ASP A 388 -12.62 -30.76 -2.14
N ALA A 389 -11.56 -30.50 -2.90
CA ALA A 389 -11.55 -29.49 -3.95
C ALA A 389 -12.55 -29.77 -5.08
N ALA A 390 -12.79 -31.02 -5.44
CA ALA A 390 -13.78 -31.38 -6.49
C ALA A 390 -15.19 -31.01 -6.02
N ALA A 391 -15.54 -31.35 -4.79
CA ALA A 391 -16.82 -30.96 -4.20
C ALA A 391 -17.00 -29.44 -4.08
N LEU A 392 -15.90 -28.66 -3.92
CA LEU A 392 -15.96 -27.22 -3.95
C LEU A 392 -16.16 -26.68 -5.38
N ILE A 393 -15.54 -27.30 -6.39
CA ILE A 393 -15.73 -26.95 -7.81
C ILE A 393 -17.19 -27.12 -8.21
N ASP A 394 -17.88 -28.20 -7.75
CA ASP A 394 -19.30 -28.42 -8.00
C ASP A 394 -20.20 -27.28 -7.47
N LYS A 395 -19.69 -26.44 -6.57
CA LYS A 395 -20.40 -25.26 -6.02
C LYS A 395 -20.22 -23.97 -6.82
N ILE A 396 -19.36 -23.97 -7.83
CA ILE A 396 -19.09 -22.76 -8.64
C ILE A 396 -20.38 -22.15 -9.21
N ALA A 397 -21.29 -23.00 -9.73
CA ALA A 397 -22.51 -22.48 -10.31
C ALA A 397 -23.41 -21.76 -9.31
N SER A 398 -23.61 -22.32 -8.11
CA SER A 398 -24.43 -21.70 -7.07
C SER A 398 -23.76 -20.47 -6.47
N MET A 399 -22.44 -20.50 -6.26
CA MET A 399 -21.70 -19.31 -5.85
C MET A 399 -21.83 -18.18 -6.87
N ASN A 400 -21.66 -18.47 -8.16
CA ASN A 400 -21.80 -17.47 -9.22
C ASN A 400 -23.22 -16.91 -9.33
N GLN A 401 -24.23 -17.73 -9.09
CA GLN A 401 -25.61 -17.25 -9.00
C GLN A 401 -25.80 -16.28 -7.82
N ALA A 402 -25.23 -16.61 -6.66
CA ALA A 402 -25.35 -15.79 -5.46
C ALA A 402 -24.63 -14.44 -5.59
N ILE A 403 -23.51 -14.39 -6.33
CA ILE A 403 -22.70 -13.17 -6.55
C ILE A 403 -23.04 -12.44 -7.85
N ALA A 404 -24.12 -12.82 -8.53
CA ALA A 404 -24.54 -12.16 -9.78
C ALA A 404 -24.65 -10.64 -9.58
N GLY A 405 -24.03 -9.88 -10.48
CA GLY A 405 -23.96 -8.39 -10.39
C GLY A 405 -22.83 -7.85 -9.51
N SER A 406 -22.00 -8.71 -8.90
CA SER A 406 -20.82 -8.24 -8.14
C SER A 406 -19.65 -7.76 -9.03
N GLY A 407 -19.67 -8.08 -10.33
CA GLY A 407 -18.55 -7.87 -11.25
C GLY A 407 -17.49 -8.97 -11.18
N TYR A 408 -17.72 -10.05 -10.42
CA TYR A 408 -16.80 -11.17 -10.25
C TYR A 408 -17.48 -12.50 -10.54
N LYS A 409 -16.69 -13.51 -10.88
CA LYS A 409 -17.14 -14.89 -10.98
C LYS A 409 -16.04 -15.88 -10.61
N TYR A 410 -16.43 -17.02 -10.12
CA TYR A 410 -15.55 -18.16 -9.93
C TYR A 410 -15.46 -19.00 -11.19
N VAL A 411 -14.27 -19.49 -11.48
CA VAL A 411 -14.01 -20.44 -12.55
C VAL A 411 -13.23 -21.63 -12.02
N GLU A 412 -13.32 -22.76 -12.70
CA GLU A 412 -12.52 -23.93 -12.36
C GLU A 412 -11.03 -23.63 -12.58
N ASN A 413 -10.23 -23.96 -11.58
CA ASN A 413 -8.78 -23.91 -11.71
C ASN A 413 -8.29 -25.14 -12.47
N THR A 414 -7.94 -24.99 -13.73
CA THR A 414 -7.41 -26.06 -14.58
C THR A 414 -5.88 -26.20 -14.48
N GLY A 415 -5.22 -25.42 -13.60
CA GLY A 415 -3.78 -25.47 -13.37
C GLY A 415 -3.31 -26.79 -12.75
N THR A 416 -2.04 -27.07 -12.89
CA THR A 416 -1.38 -28.27 -12.34
C THR A 416 -1.08 -28.19 -10.84
N ASP A 417 -1.44 -27.10 -10.19
CA ASP A 417 -1.20 -26.89 -8.76
C ASP A 417 -2.11 -27.80 -7.92
N SER A 418 -1.57 -28.42 -6.89
CA SER A 418 -2.19 -29.49 -6.12
C SER A 418 -3.47 -29.09 -5.34
N ALA A 419 -3.79 -27.82 -5.30
CA ALA A 419 -5.04 -27.31 -4.78
C ALA A 419 -5.91 -26.77 -5.93
N ARG A 420 -6.70 -27.66 -6.56
CA ARG A 420 -7.75 -27.29 -7.51
C ARG A 420 -8.90 -26.57 -6.81
N VAL A 421 -8.67 -25.36 -6.33
CA VAL A 421 -9.74 -24.54 -5.77
C VAL A 421 -10.26 -23.57 -6.83
N PRO A 422 -11.53 -23.13 -6.76
CA PRO A 422 -12.05 -22.14 -7.70
C PRO A 422 -11.19 -20.89 -7.74
N LEU A 423 -10.91 -20.39 -8.94
CA LEU A 423 -10.28 -19.09 -9.16
C LEU A 423 -11.35 -18.01 -9.24
N LEU A 424 -11.09 -16.90 -8.61
CA LEU A 424 -11.89 -15.69 -8.74
C LEU A 424 -11.34 -14.86 -9.89
N ILE A 425 -12.18 -14.52 -10.84
CA ILE A 425 -11.82 -13.61 -11.93
C ILE A 425 -12.82 -12.47 -12.00
N GLN A 426 -12.32 -11.30 -12.37
CA GLN A 426 -13.15 -10.21 -12.84
C GLN A 426 -13.41 -10.49 -14.33
N PRO A 427 -14.65 -10.62 -14.78
CA PRO A 427 -14.91 -10.69 -16.21
C PRO A 427 -14.39 -9.41 -16.86
N ASP A 428 -13.71 -9.52 -17.99
CA ASP A 428 -13.33 -8.39 -18.80
C ASP A 428 -14.58 -7.55 -19.08
N GLU A 429 -14.47 -6.22 -18.89
CA GLU A 429 -15.53 -5.28 -19.20
C GLU A 429 -15.84 -5.25 -20.71
#